data_15f5aa614449ced665f01c82e03b8253
#
_entry.id   15f5aa614449ced665f01c82e03b8253
#
_cell.length_a   1.000
_cell.length_b   1.000
_cell.length_c   1.000
_cell.angle_alpha   90.00
_cell.angle_beta   90.00
_cell.angle_gamma   90.00
#
_symmetry.space_group_name_H-M   'P 1'
#
loop_
_entity.id
_entity.type
_entity.pdbx_description
1 polymer ?
#
loop_
_entity_poly.entity_id
_entity_poly.type
_entity_poly.pdbx_seq_one_letter_code
_entity_poly.pdbx_strand_id
1 'polypeptide(L)'
;MSVKLEDQVKSIAKDLGFEDCRFARAQKASHAEEFQDWLDDDKYGDMEWMAKNPERRKDPSLLFEGAKTVIVLALNYFPKELSNLKKNGVGKFAKYAWGNDYHDVIDKKLIRFSKALEKLGGEQKFYVDYGPILERDFATDSGVGWNGKSTVQIHPKLGTWFFLAELVTSLDLKPDDPMPNRCGTCTKCIDCCPTKAITAPNKMDPRLCISYYTIEHKGSIPNKLRKSIGDRVFGCDDCLDICPWNLSLIHI
;
A
#
# COMPACT_ATOMS: atom_id res chain seq x y z
N MET A 1 33.25 10.92 12.75
CA MET A 1 32.03 10.32 13.35
C MET A 1 31.53 9.27 12.37
N SER A 2 31.29 8.02 12.81
CA SER A 2 30.66 7.01 11.93
C SER A 2 29.23 7.42 11.62
N VAL A 3 28.83 7.33 10.37
CA VAL A 3 27.44 7.55 9.94
C VAL A 3 26.57 6.47 10.61
N LYS A 4 25.43 6.85 11.18
CA LYS A 4 24.51 5.89 11.79
C LYS A 4 24.01 4.88 10.75
N LEU A 5 23.72 3.67 11.17
CA LEU A 5 23.26 2.60 10.28
C LEU A 5 21.95 2.98 9.58
N GLU A 6 21.03 3.58 10.32
CA GLU A 6 19.76 4.09 9.80
C GLU A 6 19.94 5.10 8.67
N ASP A 7 20.89 6.04 8.82
CA ASP A 7 21.17 7.05 7.82
C ASP A 7 21.79 6.44 6.56
N GLN A 8 22.62 5.39 6.71
CA GLN A 8 23.17 4.64 5.58
C GLN A 8 22.06 3.94 4.79
N VAL A 9 21.16 3.24 5.51
CA VAL A 9 20.03 2.53 4.91
C VAL A 9 19.11 3.50 4.16
N LYS A 10 18.74 4.64 4.79
CA LYS A 10 17.91 5.68 4.16
C LYS A 10 18.60 6.31 2.92
N SER A 11 19.91 6.50 2.97
CA SER A 11 20.68 7.00 1.81
C SER A 11 20.63 6.02 0.64
N ILE A 12 20.85 4.71 0.89
CA ILE A 12 20.79 3.68 -0.14
C ILE A 12 19.39 3.63 -0.79
N ALA A 13 18.32 3.69 0.02
CA ALA A 13 16.95 3.72 -0.49
C ALA A 13 16.71 4.93 -1.41
N LYS A 14 17.18 6.11 -1.01
CA LYS A 14 17.11 7.34 -1.80
C LYS A 14 17.87 7.23 -3.11
N ASP A 15 19.10 6.68 -3.10
CA ASP A 15 19.93 6.48 -4.29
C ASP A 15 19.31 5.50 -5.27
N LEU A 16 18.47 4.57 -4.79
CA LEU A 16 17.66 3.67 -5.58
C LEU A 16 16.37 4.32 -6.09
N GLY A 17 16.07 5.56 -5.68
CA GLY A 17 14.93 6.34 -6.15
C GLY A 17 13.63 6.03 -5.43
N PHE A 18 13.68 5.64 -4.15
CA PHE A 18 12.51 5.66 -3.28
C PHE A 18 12.35 7.05 -2.66
N GLU A 19 11.12 7.53 -2.56
CA GLU A 19 10.80 8.85 -2.02
C GLU A 19 10.78 8.90 -0.50
N ASP A 20 10.46 7.78 0.16
CA ASP A 20 10.58 7.64 1.62
C ASP A 20 11.07 6.24 1.99
N CYS A 21 11.75 6.18 3.15
CA CYS A 21 12.28 4.96 3.74
C CYS A 21 12.16 5.08 5.27
N ARG A 22 11.35 4.24 5.88
CA ARG A 22 11.05 4.25 7.31
C ARG A 22 11.18 2.86 7.91
N PHE A 23 11.28 2.81 9.23
CA PHE A 23 11.51 1.58 9.97
C PHE A 23 10.41 1.33 11.00
N ALA A 24 9.91 0.10 11.05
CA ALA A 24 9.06 -0.41 12.11
C ALA A 24 9.68 -1.66 12.73
N ARG A 25 9.24 -2.07 13.93
CA ARG A 25 9.63 -3.36 14.50
C ARG A 25 8.99 -4.51 13.72
N ALA A 26 9.75 -5.59 13.51
CA ALA A 26 9.19 -6.85 13.01
C ALA A 26 8.50 -7.57 14.17
N GLN A 27 7.22 -7.28 14.34
CA GLN A 27 6.36 -7.80 15.41
C GLN A 27 4.93 -7.95 14.90
N LYS A 28 4.04 -8.47 15.73
CA LYS A 28 2.61 -8.58 15.39
C LYS A 28 2.06 -7.23 14.96
N ALA A 29 1.40 -7.21 13.80
CA ALA A 29 0.81 -6.02 13.19
C ALA A 29 -0.30 -5.42 14.07
N SER A 30 -0.48 -4.10 14.01
CA SER A 30 -1.41 -3.36 14.86
C SER A 30 -2.87 -3.78 14.66
N HIS A 31 -3.26 -4.20 13.42
CA HIS A 31 -4.62 -4.68 13.09
C HIS A 31 -4.67 -6.18 12.79
N ALA A 32 -3.82 -6.97 13.44
CA ALA A 32 -3.78 -8.42 13.23
C ALA A 32 -5.10 -9.13 13.62
N GLU A 33 -5.78 -8.67 14.67
CA GLU A 33 -7.07 -9.23 15.11
C GLU A 33 -8.19 -8.82 14.14
N GLU A 34 -8.25 -7.56 13.73
CA GLU A 34 -9.22 -7.09 12.73
C GLU A 34 -9.06 -7.79 11.40
N PHE A 35 -7.81 -8.15 11.04
CA PHE A 35 -7.54 -8.96 9.86
C PHE A 35 -8.08 -10.38 10.02
N GLN A 36 -7.95 -10.99 11.22
CA GLN A 36 -8.52 -12.30 11.50
C GLN A 36 -10.06 -12.27 11.41
N ASP A 37 -10.71 -11.31 12.07
CA ASP A 37 -12.17 -11.10 11.98
C ASP A 37 -12.62 -10.92 10.52
N TRP A 38 -11.83 -10.21 9.71
CA TRP A 38 -12.11 -10.00 8.30
C TRP A 38 -12.02 -11.30 7.49
N LEU A 39 -11.09 -12.21 7.84
CA LEU A 39 -10.98 -13.54 7.25
C LEU A 39 -12.16 -14.44 7.67
N ASP A 40 -12.50 -14.43 8.96
CA ASP A 40 -13.57 -15.25 9.53
C ASP A 40 -14.96 -14.87 8.98
N ASP A 41 -15.11 -13.59 8.56
CA ASP A 41 -16.30 -13.05 7.89
C ASP A 41 -16.31 -13.31 6.36
N ASP A 42 -15.37 -14.09 5.80
CA ASP A 42 -15.22 -14.36 4.34
C ASP A 42 -15.22 -13.08 3.49
N LYS A 43 -14.72 -11.96 4.04
CA LYS A 43 -14.69 -10.67 3.34
C LYS A 43 -13.68 -10.63 2.20
N TYR A 44 -12.77 -11.59 2.12
CA TYR A 44 -11.79 -11.69 1.03
C TYR A 44 -12.41 -12.08 -0.33
N GLY A 45 -13.65 -12.64 -0.34
CA GLY A 45 -14.30 -13.08 -1.58
C GLY A 45 -13.45 -14.07 -2.37
N ASP A 46 -13.17 -13.79 -3.65
CA ASP A 46 -12.34 -14.66 -4.50
C ASP A 46 -10.83 -14.53 -4.26
N MET A 47 -10.39 -13.62 -3.35
CA MET A 47 -8.99 -13.43 -2.99
C MET A 47 -8.51 -14.49 -1.98
N GLU A 48 -8.66 -15.78 -2.30
CA GLU A 48 -8.30 -16.91 -1.41
C GLU A 48 -6.83 -16.86 -0.95
N TRP A 49 -5.97 -16.17 -1.69
CA TRP A 49 -4.57 -15.95 -1.34
C TRP A 49 -4.40 -15.14 -0.05
N MET A 50 -5.37 -14.31 0.32
CA MET A 50 -5.37 -13.56 1.58
C MET A 50 -5.47 -14.47 2.80
N ALA A 51 -6.19 -15.58 2.69
CA ALA A 51 -6.34 -16.58 3.75
C ALA A 51 -5.16 -17.56 3.85
N LYS A 52 -4.16 -17.46 2.93
CA LYS A 52 -2.96 -18.28 2.98
C LYS A 52 -1.93 -17.70 3.95
N ASN A 53 -1.44 -18.56 4.87
CA ASN A 53 -0.42 -18.19 5.86
C ASN A 53 -0.80 -16.93 6.71
N PRO A 54 -1.99 -16.85 7.30
CA PRO A 54 -2.46 -15.66 7.99
C PRO A 54 -1.53 -15.27 9.15
N GLU A 55 -0.93 -16.24 9.86
CA GLU A 55 -0.02 -15.97 10.97
C GLU A 55 1.22 -15.18 10.54
N ARG A 56 1.84 -15.57 9.41
CA ARG A 56 2.99 -14.83 8.87
C ARG A 56 2.60 -13.43 8.39
N ARG A 57 1.36 -13.30 7.88
CA ARG A 57 0.82 -12.02 7.43
C ARG A 57 0.58 -11.07 8.60
N LYS A 58 0.13 -11.64 9.72
CA LYS A 58 -0.09 -10.90 10.98
C LYS A 58 1.21 -10.56 11.70
N ASP A 59 2.25 -11.39 11.56
CA ASP A 59 3.53 -11.21 12.27
C ASP A 59 4.73 -11.51 11.36
N PRO A 60 5.39 -10.49 10.80
CA PRO A 60 6.55 -10.66 9.94
C PRO A 60 7.79 -11.21 10.67
N SER A 61 7.83 -11.21 12.00
CA SER A 61 8.91 -11.87 12.74
C SER A 61 8.96 -13.38 12.47
N LEU A 62 7.84 -13.97 12.03
CA LEU A 62 7.73 -15.38 11.66
C LEU A 62 8.23 -15.70 10.24
N LEU A 63 8.70 -14.70 9.48
CA LEU A 63 9.16 -14.91 8.11
C LEU A 63 10.53 -15.60 8.04
N PHE A 64 11.40 -15.29 8.99
CA PHE A 64 12.66 -15.99 9.22
C PHE A 64 13.20 -15.71 10.64
N GLU A 65 14.04 -16.61 11.13
CA GLU A 65 14.68 -16.47 12.43
C GLU A 65 15.62 -15.25 12.44
N GLY A 66 15.51 -14.42 13.49
CA GLY A 66 16.32 -13.21 13.62
C GLY A 66 15.75 -11.96 12.92
N ALA A 67 14.54 -12.01 12.34
CA ALA A 67 13.86 -10.82 11.84
C ALA A 67 13.61 -9.79 12.95
N LYS A 68 14.06 -8.55 12.78
CA LYS A 68 13.99 -7.48 13.79
C LYS A 68 13.28 -6.23 13.33
N THR A 69 13.47 -5.88 12.06
CA THR A 69 12.97 -4.62 11.50
C THR A 69 12.22 -4.86 10.20
N VAL A 70 11.12 -4.15 10.02
CA VAL A 70 10.46 -3.96 8.73
C VAL A 70 10.90 -2.60 8.19
N ILE A 71 11.62 -2.60 7.08
CA ILE A 71 11.95 -1.39 6.31
C ILE A 71 10.80 -1.17 5.34
N VAL A 72 10.11 -0.04 5.46
CA VAL A 72 8.99 0.35 4.61
C VAL A 72 9.43 1.43 3.65
N LEU A 73 9.17 1.22 2.37
CA LEU A 73 9.57 2.07 1.27
C LEU A 73 8.34 2.64 0.57
N ALA A 74 8.44 3.88 0.10
CA ALA A 74 7.42 4.51 -0.73
C ALA A 74 7.98 4.88 -2.10
N LEU A 75 7.28 4.52 -3.17
CA LEU A 75 7.62 4.87 -4.55
C LEU A 75 6.43 5.55 -5.22
N ASN A 76 6.58 6.80 -5.64
CA ASN A 76 5.53 7.55 -6.31
C ASN A 76 5.25 6.99 -7.71
N TYR A 77 3.95 6.85 -8.04
CA TYR A 77 3.51 6.46 -9.38
C TYR A 77 2.63 7.51 -10.07
N PHE A 78 2.45 8.69 -9.46
CA PHE A 78 1.61 9.72 -10.06
C PHE A 78 2.19 10.19 -11.41
N PRO A 79 1.45 10.06 -12.52
CA PRO A 79 1.94 10.48 -13.82
C PRO A 79 1.97 12.01 -13.91
N LYS A 80 3.08 12.56 -14.39
CA LYS A 80 3.27 14.02 -14.51
C LYS A 80 2.32 14.68 -15.52
N GLU A 81 1.76 13.93 -16.49
CA GLU A 81 0.89 14.45 -17.53
C GLU A 81 -0.49 13.77 -17.49
N LEU A 82 -1.50 14.53 -17.10
CA LEU A 82 -2.91 14.10 -17.11
C LEU A 82 -3.70 14.62 -18.32
N SER A 83 -3.07 15.37 -19.22
CA SER A 83 -3.75 16.27 -20.17
C SER A 83 -4.63 15.61 -21.23
N ASN A 84 -4.52 14.30 -21.47
CA ASN A 84 -5.20 13.65 -22.61
C ASN A 84 -6.24 12.58 -22.25
N LEU A 85 -6.58 12.37 -20.98
CA LEU A 85 -7.31 11.18 -20.53
C LEU A 85 -8.81 11.37 -20.29
N LYS A 86 -9.35 12.59 -20.43
CA LYS A 86 -10.79 12.86 -20.33
C LYS A 86 -11.45 12.81 -21.71
N LYS A 87 -11.43 11.66 -22.37
CA LYS A 87 -12.26 11.43 -23.57
C LYS A 87 -13.52 10.68 -23.16
N ASN A 88 -14.69 11.21 -23.49
CA ASN A 88 -15.96 10.52 -23.33
C ASN A 88 -15.97 9.22 -24.16
N GLY A 89 -16.47 8.13 -23.60
CA GLY A 89 -16.57 6.84 -24.29
C GLY A 89 -15.32 5.97 -24.23
N VAL A 90 -14.32 6.33 -23.44
CA VAL A 90 -13.10 5.51 -23.23
C VAL A 90 -13.16 4.88 -21.84
N GLY A 91 -12.84 3.59 -21.75
CA GLY A 91 -12.75 2.87 -20.48
C GLY A 91 -11.65 3.43 -19.59
N LYS A 92 -11.89 3.47 -18.28
CA LYS A 92 -10.96 3.99 -17.27
C LYS A 92 -10.13 2.86 -16.66
N PHE A 93 -8.83 3.07 -16.61
CA PHE A 93 -7.87 2.23 -15.89
C PHE A 93 -7.34 3.00 -14.68
N ALA A 94 -7.21 2.34 -13.55
CA ALA A 94 -6.57 2.93 -12.38
C ALA A 94 -5.11 3.31 -12.71
N LYS A 95 -4.65 4.44 -12.17
CA LYS A 95 -3.36 5.04 -12.53
C LYS A 95 -2.16 4.16 -12.18
N TYR A 96 -2.30 3.33 -11.14
CA TYR A 96 -1.23 2.41 -10.76
C TYR A 96 -0.87 1.41 -11.88
N ALA A 97 -1.84 1.10 -12.77
CA ALA A 97 -1.66 0.19 -13.90
C ALA A 97 -1.18 0.88 -15.18
N TRP A 98 -0.85 2.18 -15.14
CA TRP A 98 -0.34 2.90 -16.30
C TRP A 98 1.18 2.73 -16.41
N GLY A 99 1.65 2.23 -17.52
CA GLY A 99 3.07 2.05 -17.78
C GLY A 99 3.57 0.62 -17.58
N ASN A 100 4.79 0.48 -17.10
CA ASN A 100 5.39 -0.83 -16.84
C ASN A 100 4.78 -1.47 -15.60
N ASP A 101 4.83 -2.80 -15.53
CA ASP A 101 4.46 -3.52 -14.33
C ASP A 101 5.31 -3.05 -13.13
N TYR A 102 4.62 -2.53 -12.10
CA TYR A 102 5.30 -1.98 -10.93
C TYR A 102 6.06 -3.04 -10.12
N HIS A 103 5.63 -4.30 -10.16
CA HIS A 103 6.35 -5.40 -9.55
C HIS A 103 7.75 -5.51 -10.15
N ASP A 104 7.86 -5.55 -11.48
CA ASP A 104 9.15 -5.61 -12.18
C ASP A 104 10.05 -4.40 -11.89
N VAL A 105 9.44 -3.23 -11.76
CA VAL A 105 10.17 -1.98 -11.48
C VAL A 105 10.72 -1.98 -10.06
N ILE A 106 9.87 -2.34 -9.09
CA ILE A 106 10.20 -2.30 -7.67
C ILE A 106 11.14 -3.47 -7.33
N ASP A 107 10.88 -4.69 -7.81
CA ASP A 107 11.71 -5.86 -7.54
C ASP A 107 13.17 -5.64 -7.95
N LYS A 108 13.43 -5.03 -9.11
CA LYS A 108 14.80 -4.67 -9.53
C LYS A 108 15.49 -3.74 -8.54
N LYS A 109 14.75 -2.82 -7.92
CA LYS A 109 15.27 -1.92 -6.87
C LYS A 109 15.49 -2.68 -5.57
N LEU A 110 14.54 -3.53 -5.16
CA LEU A 110 14.61 -4.32 -3.93
C LEU A 110 15.77 -5.32 -3.95
N ILE A 111 16.03 -5.99 -5.09
CA ILE A 111 17.21 -6.86 -5.27
C ILE A 111 18.51 -6.08 -5.03
N ARG A 112 18.64 -4.87 -5.58
CA ARG A 112 19.81 -4.02 -5.39
C ARG A 112 19.92 -3.53 -3.94
N PHE A 113 18.79 -3.20 -3.33
CA PHE A 113 18.73 -2.77 -1.94
C PHE A 113 19.13 -3.92 -1.00
N SER A 114 18.56 -5.12 -1.19
CA SER A 114 18.90 -6.33 -0.44
C SER A 114 20.42 -6.60 -0.47
N LYS A 115 21.05 -6.59 -1.65
CA LYS A 115 22.49 -6.77 -1.79
C LYS A 115 23.32 -5.68 -1.07
N ALA A 116 22.79 -4.48 -0.94
CA ALA A 116 23.47 -3.41 -0.21
C ALA A 116 23.35 -3.63 1.31
N LEU A 117 22.19 -4.10 1.80
CA LEU A 117 21.99 -4.43 3.22
C LEU A 117 22.80 -5.65 3.66
N GLU A 118 23.02 -6.65 2.78
CA GLU A 118 23.92 -7.79 3.04
C GLU A 118 25.34 -7.32 3.39
N LYS A 119 25.83 -6.28 2.70
CA LYS A 119 27.15 -5.69 3.00
C LYS A 119 27.20 -4.98 4.34
N LEU A 120 26.04 -4.61 4.90
CA LEU A 120 25.91 -4.06 6.25
C LEU A 120 25.69 -5.13 7.32
N GLY A 121 25.70 -6.42 6.93
CA GLY A 121 25.53 -7.56 7.82
C GLY A 121 24.08 -8.01 8.01
N GLY A 122 23.15 -7.54 7.18
CA GLY A 122 21.74 -7.92 7.24
C GLY A 122 21.42 -9.17 6.42
N GLU A 123 20.54 -10.00 6.95
CA GLU A 123 19.72 -10.96 6.20
C GLU A 123 18.35 -10.34 6.01
N GLN A 124 17.72 -10.52 4.83
CA GLN A 124 16.41 -9.94 4.56
C GLN A 124 15.59 -10.74 3.56
N LYS A 125 14.27 -10.59 3.67
CA LYS A 125 13.27 -10.93 2.66
C LYS A 125 12.53 -9.67 2.25
N PHE A 126 12.26 -9.52 0.97
CA PHE A 126 11.56 -8.34 0.45
C PHE A 126 10.29 -8.72 -0.29
N TYR A 127 9.36 -7.79 -0.32
CA TYR A 127 8.04 -7.97 -0.91
C TYR A 127 7.54 -6.65 -1.50
N VAL A 128 6.67 -6.79 -2.49
CA VAL A 128 5.83 -5.72 -3.03
C VAL A 128 4.48 -6.33 -3.36
N ASP A 129 3.43 -5.98 -2.60
CA ASP A 129 2.05 -6.44 -2.77
C ASP A 129 1.82 -7.97 -2.61
N TYR A 130 2.69 -8.82 -3.16
CA TYR A 130 2.56 -10.29 -3.14
C TYR A 130 3.01 -10.96 -1.82
N GLY A 131 3.56 -10.22 -0.88
CA GLY A 131 4.12 -10.78 0.36
C GLY A 131 3.08 -11.15 1.43
N PRO A 132 3.42 -12.08 2.33
CA PRO A 132 2.59 -12.35 3.49
C PRO A 132 2.87 -11.34 4.61
N ILE A 133 2.53 -10.08 4.37
CA ILE A 133 2.72 -8.96 5.31
C ILE A 133 1.53 -7.99 5.21
N LEU A 134 1.13 -7.38 6.31
CA LEU A 134 0.14 -6.30 6.33
C LEU A 134 0.83 -4.95 6.09
N GLU A 135 1.19 -4.68 4.84
CA GLU A 135 2.02 -3.54 4.42
C GLU A 135 1.55 -2.21 4.99
N ARG A 136 0.23 -1.94 4.95
CA ARG A 136 -0.34 -0.65 5.43
C ARG A 136 -0.21 -0.46 6.94
N ASP A 137 -0.19 -1.54 7.72
CA ASP A 137 0.05 -1.46 9.16
C ASP A 137 1.48 -1.01 9.42
N PHE A 138 2.46 -1.67 8.79
CA PHE A 138 3.86 -1.29 8.95
C PHE A 138 4.17 0.08 8.36
N ALA A 139 3.49 0.49 7.28
CA ALA A 139 3.58 1.85 6.76
C ALA A 139 3.06 2.91 7.75
N THR A 140 2.01 2.57 8.50
CA THR A 140 1.48 3.43 9.56
C THR A 140 2.41 3.45 10.77
N ASP A 141 2.84 2.27 11.24
CA ASP A 141 3.68 2.12 12.42
C ASP A 141 5.08 2.73 12.23
N SER A 142 5.61 2.71 11.01
CA SER A 142 6.87 3.35 10.66
C SER A 142 6.76 4.85 10.37
N GLY A 143 5.54 5.39 10.26
CA GLY A 143 5.33 6.80 9.95
C GLY A 143 5.60 7.20 8.49
N VAL A 144 5.54 6.27 7.52
CA VAL A 144 5.48 6.61 6.09
C VAL A 144 4.24 7.47 5.80
N GLY A 145 3.17 7.22 6.54
CA GLY A 145 1.94 7.97 6.44
C GLY A 145 0.92 7.50 7.48
N TRP A 146 -0.34 7.62 7.15
CA TRP A 146 -1.44 7.12 7.99
C TRP A 146 -2.48 6.39 7.15
N ASN A 147 -3.17 5.46 7.76
CA ASN A 147 -4.29 4.76 7.12
C ASN A 147 -5.49 5.73 7.02
N GLY A 148 -5.86 6.08 5.80
CA GLY A 148 -6.97 6.99 5.52
C GLY A 148 -8.33 6.35 5.76
N LYS A 149 -9.39 7.17 5.90
CA LYS A 149 -10.77 6.67 6.05
C LYS A 149 -11.23 5.77 4.88
N SER A 150 -10.57 5.86 3.73
CA SER A 150 -10.78 4.97 2.57
C SER A 150 -10.05 3.63 2.68
N THR A 151 -9.35 3.35 3.78
CA THR A 151 -8.41 2.24 3.96
C THR A 151 -7.14 2.30 3.10
N VAL A 152 -6.94 3.36 2.33
CA VAL A 152 -5.73 3.59 1.53
C VAL A 152 -4.71 4.35 2.37
N GLN A 153 -3.43 4.02 2.22
CA GLN A 153 -2.35 4.74 2.88
C GLN A 153 -2.19 6.14 2.29
N ILE A 154 -2.01 7.14 3.15
CA ILE A 154 -1.84 8.55 2.76
C ILE A 154 -0.49 9.04 3.26
N HIS A 155 0.35 9.50 2.33
CA HIS A 155 1.64 10.11 2.64
C HIS A 155 1.53 11.64 2.63
N PRO A 156 2.17 12.38 3.55
CA PRO A 156 2.01 13.83 3.65
C PRO A 156 2.46 14.62 2.43
N LYS A 157 3.40 14.06 1.63
CA LYS A 157 3.93 14.69 0.42
C LYS A 157 3.47 14.01 -0.87
N LEU A 158 3.24 12.68 -0.86
CA LEU A 158 2.88 11.89 -2.04
C LEU A 158 1.37 11.68 -2.18
N GLY A 159 0.57 12.17 -1.22
CA GLY A 159 -0.87 11.94 -1.19
C GLY A 159 -1.17 10.43 -1.13
N THR A 160 -2.00 9.95 -2.06
CA THR A 160 -2.40 8.53 -2.17
C THR A 160 -1.71 7.80 -3.34
N TRP A 161 -0.81 8.48 -4.07
CA TRP A 161 -0.25 8.01 -5.33
C TRP A 161 1.14 7.39 -5.17
N PHE A 162 1.27 6.39 -4.33
CA PHE A 162 2.53 5.67 -4.15
C PHE A 162 2.30 4.20 -3.90
N PHE A 163 3.27 3.40 -4.32
CA PHE A 163 3.39 2.00 -3.94
C PHE A 163 4.13 1.88 -2.63
N LEU A 164 3.75 0.86 -1.87
CA LEU A 164 4.54 0.37 -0.74
C LEU A 164 5.44 -0.77 -1.22
N ALA A 165 6.56 -0.95 -0.55
CA ALA A 165 7.39 -2.13 -0.63
C ALA A 165 8.11 -2.33 0.69
N GLU A 166 8.33 -3.57 1.09
CA GLU A 166 8.89 -3.89 2.39
C GLU A 166 10.09 -4.83 2.28
N LEU A 167 11.05 -4.59 3.19
CA LEU A 167 12.09 -5.57 3.50
C LEU A 167 12.00 -5.90 4.99
N VAL A 168 11.83 -7.16 5.31
CA VAL A 168 12.00 -7.66 6.67
C VAL A 168 13.45 -8.06 6.83
N THR A 169 14.17 -7.48 7.81
CA THR A 169 15.62 -7.66 7.97
C THR A 169 16.02 -8.03 9.39
N SER A 170 17.16 -8.71 9.50
CA SER A 170 17.82 -8.99 10.79
C SER A 170 18.58 -7.79 11.36
N LEU A 171 18.77 -6.72 10.59
CA LEU A 171 19.36 -5.48 11.09
C LEU A 171 18.46 -4.89 12.20
N ASP A 172 19.07 -4.53 13.32
CA ASP A 172 18.37 -3.86 14.41
C ASP A 172 18.40 -2.34 14.19
N LEU A 173 17.45 -1.85 13.42
CA LEU A 173 17.32 -0.43 13.13
C LEU A 173 16.36 0.22 14.13
N LYS A 174 16.68 1.43 14.57
CA LYS A 174 15.77 2.19 15.43
C LYS A 174 14.50 2.51 14.68
N PRO A 175 13.30 2.12 15.19
CA PRO A 175 12.03 2.47 14.57
C PRO A 175 11.85 3.98 14.46
N ASP A 176 11.23 4.40 13.37
CA ASP A 176 10.72 5.77 13.23
C ASP A 176 9.39 5.90 13.98
N ASP A 177 9.00 7.13 14.32
CA ASP A 177 7.76 7.41 15.01
C ASP A 177 6.57 7.40 14.04
N PRO A 178 5.40 6.81 14.43
CA PRO A 178 4.20 6.84 13.61
C PRO A 178 3.65 8.26 13.45
N MET A 179 2.97 8.51 12.32
CA MET A 179 2.31 9.78 12.07
C MET A 179 0.87 9.78 12.60
N PRO A 180 0.39 10.92 13.15
CA PRO A 180 -1.01 11.05 13.51
C PRO A 180 -1.91 11.02 12.26
N ASN A 181 -3.09 10.43 12.39
CA ASN A 181 -4.11 10.46 11.34
C ASN A 181 -4.58 11.90 11.10
N ARG A 182 -4.50 12.38 9.86
CA ARG A 182 -4.85 13.75 9.48
C ARG A 182 -6.10 13.85 8.60
N CYS A 183 -6.93 12.82 8.56
CA CYS A 183 -8.22 12.87 7.85
C CYS A 183 -9.24 13.83 8.49
N GLY A 184 -9.12 14.10 9.79
CA GLY A 184 -10.01 15.01 10.51
C GLY A 184 -11.50 14.66 10.30
N THR A 185 -12.33 15.67 10.01
CA THR A 185 -13.77 15.51 9.74
C THR A 185 -14.10 15.16 8.28
N CYS A 186 -13.10 15.11 7.37
CA CYS A 186 -13.33 14.86 5.94
C CYS A 186 -13.91 13.47 5.68
N THR A 187 -14.95 13.39 4.83
CA THR A 187 -15.63 12.15 4.41
C THR A 187 -15.66 11.95 2.89
N LYS A 188 -14.95 12.78 2.13
CA LYS A 188 -15.04 12.84 0.67
C LYS A 188 -14.86 11.47 -0.01
N CYS A 189 -13.92 10.63 0.45
CA CYS A 189 -13.68 9.29 -0.09
C CYS A 189 -14.86 8.33 0.17
N ILE A 190 -15.55 8.48 1.31
CA ILE A 190 -16.73 7.68 1.66
C ILE A 190 -17.90 8.10 0.77
N ASP A 191 -18.11 9.42 0.65
CA ASP A 191 -19.26 10.00 -0.06
C ASP A 191 -19.19 9.73 -1.56
N CYS A 192 -17.98 9.78 -2.17
CA CYS A 192 -17.77 9.60 -3.60
C CYS A 192 -17.80 8.12 -4.04
N CYS A 193 -17.70 7.14 -3.14
CA CYS A 193 -17.66 5.73 -3.50
C CYS A 193 -18.96 5.30 -4.22
N PRO A 194 -18.93 4.93 -5.52
CA PRO A 194 -20.15 4.70 -6.30
C PRO A 194 -20.94 3.49 -5.83
N THR A 195 -20.26 2.50 -5.23
CA THR A 195 -20.84 1.24 -4.76
C THR A 195 -21.00 1.19 -3.24
N LYS A 196 -20.61 2.28 -2.53
CA LYS A 196 -20.62 2.36 -1.06
C LYS A 196 -19.80 1.25 -0.40
N ALA A 197 -18.70 0.85 -1.04
CA ALA A 197 -17.79 -0.16 -0.52
C ALA A 197 -17.11 0.29 0.79
N ILE A 198 -16.86 1.59 0.97
CA ILE A 198 -16.34 2.17 2.22
C ILE A 198 -17.54 2.36 3.16
N THR A 199 -17.73 1.40 4.06
CA THR A 199 -18.92 1.30 4.92
C THR A 199 -18.88 2.21 6.15
N ALA A 200 -17.69 2.54 6.61
CA ALA A 200 -17.40 3.46 7.70
C ALA A 200 -15.95 3.96 7.61
N PRO A 201 -15.53 4.97 8.36
CA PRO A 201 -14.12 5.34 8.44
C PRO A 201 -13.23 4.13 8.76
N ASN A 202 -12.22 3.90 7.93
CA ASN A 202 -11.26 2.79 8.03
C ASN A 202 -11.89 1.38 7.91
N LYS A 203 -13.12 1.29 7.36
CA LYS A 203 -13.80 0.01 7.10
C LYS A 203 -14.28 -0.06 5.67
N MET A 204 -13.94 -1.14 4.99
CA MET A 204 -14.34 -1.41 3.62
C MET A 204 -14.83 -2.86 3.49
N ASP A 205 -15.90 -3.06 2.70
CA ASP A 205 -16.29 -4.39 2.21
C ASP A 205 -15.76 -4.54 0.77
N PRO A 206 -14.71 -5.34 0.54
CA PRO A 206 -14.15 -5.55 -0.79
C PRO A 206 -15.16 -6.11 -1.78
N ARG A 207 -16.14 -6.91 -1.32
CA ARG A 207 -17.21 -7.52 -2.14
C ARG A 207 -18.20 -6.49 -2.71
N LEU A 208 -17.99 -5.19 -2.39
CA LEU A 208 -18.68 -4.05 -3.00
C LEU A 208 -17.70 -3.18 -3.81
N CYS A 209 -16.39 -3.37 -3.67
CA CYS A 209 -15.39 -2.52 -4.29
C CYS A 209 -15.28 -2.76 -5.80
N ILE A 210 -15.23 -1.69 -6.59
CA ILE A 210 -15.05 -1.78 -8.04
C ILE A 210 -13.71 -2.42 -8.40
N SER A 211 -12.63 -2.07 -7.66
CA SER A 211 -11.31 -2.69 -7.89
C SER A 211 -11.35 -4.20 -7.71
N TYR A 212 -12.04 -4.70 -6.67
CA TYR A 212 -12.24 -6.13 -6.51
C TYR A 212 -12.91 -6.76 -7.73
N TYR A 213 -14.00 -6.18 -8.22
CA TYR A 213 -14.75 -6.75 -9.34
C TYR A 213 -14.02 -6.68 -10.67
N THR A 214 -13.12 -5.74 -10.84
CA THR A 214 -12.42 -5.52 -12.12
C THR A 214 -11.01 -6.13 -12.14
N ILE A 215 -10.51 -6.64 -11.02
CA ILE A 215 -9.17 -7.22 -10.90
C ILE A 215 -9.23 -8.66 -10.38
N GLU A 216 -9.94 -8.89 -9.26
CA GLU A 216 -9.83 -10.14 -8.49
C GLU A 216 -11.00 -11.11 -8.73
N HIS A 217 -12.19 -10.57 -8.99
CA HIS A 217 -13.41 -11.36 -9.08
C HIS A 217 -13.40 -12.30 -10.29
N LYS A 218 -13.69 -13.58 -10.02
CA LYS A 218 -13.81 -14.64 -11.04
C LYS A 218 -15.27 -14.82 -11.40
N GLY A 219 -15.67 -14.34 -12.56
CA GLY A 219 -17.03 -14.53 -13.06
C GLY A 219 -17.73 -13.26 -13.50
N SER A 220 -19.06 -13.34 -13.59
CA SER A 220 -19.86 -12.21 -14.06
C SER A 220 -20.13 -11.20 -12.97
N ILE A 221 -19.88 -9.93 -13.25
CA ILE A 221 -20.21 -8.84 -12.33
C ILE A 221 -21.74 -8.82 -12.10
N PRO A 222 -22.21 -8.79 -10.83
CA PRO A 222 -23.62 -8.75 -10.50
C PRO A 222 -24.34 -7.55 -11.15
N ASN A 223 -25.53 -7.79 -11.74
CA ASN A 223 -26.28 -6.78 -12.47
C ASN A 223 -26.50 -5.48 -11.67
N LYS A 224 -26.75 -5.61 -10.35
CA LYS A 224 -26.96 -4.47 -9.43
C LYS A 224 -25.78 -3.51 -9.34
N LEU A 225 -24.55 -3.97 -9.64
CA LEU A 225 -23.32 -3.16 -9.54
C LEU A 225 -22.88 -2.56 -10.89
N ARG A 226 -23.31 -3.12 -12.01
CA ARG A 226 -22.84 -2.71 -13.35
C ARG A 226 -23.04 -1.22 -13.62
N LYS A 227 -24.19 -0.67 -13.22
CA LYS A 227 -24.46 0.78 -13.39
C LYS A 227 -23.49 1.64 -12.57
N SER A 228 -23.16 1.23 -11.35
CA SER A 228 -22.24 1.97 -10.47
C SER A 228 -20.78 1.83 -10.90
N ILE A 229 -20.42 0.71 -11.53
CA ILE A 229 -19.07 0.49 -12.09
C ILE A 229 -18.84 1.44 -13.28
N GLY A 230 -19.87 1.62 -14.12
CA GLY A 230 -19.82 2.55 -15.26
C GLY A 230 -18.73 2.17 -16.27
N ASP A 231 -17.82 3.10 -16.53
CA ASP A 231 -16.73 2.99 -17.51
C ASP A 231 -15.38 2.52 -16.93
N ARG A 232 -15.35 2.03 -15.69
CA ARG A 232 -14.14 1.52 -15.02
C ARG A 232 -13.87 0.10 -15.49
N VAL A 233 -12.77 -0.09 -16.23
CA VAL A 233 -12.39 -1.36 -16.87
C VAL A 233 -11.42 -2.15 -15.99
N PHE A 234 -10.50 -1.45 -15.31
CA PHE A 234 -9.48 -2.08 -14.48
C PHE A 234 -9.12 -1.17 -13.30
N GLY A 235 -9.43 -1.60 -12.08
CA GLY A 235 -9.24 -0.80 -10.87
C GLY A 235 -10.21 0.38 -10.76
N CYS A 236 -10.05 1.17 -9.72
CA CYS A 236 -10.87 2.34 -9.44
C CYS A 236 -10.09 3.33 -8.56
N ASP A 237 -9.97 4.57 -9.02
CA ASP A 237 -9.24 5.63 -8.31
C ASP A 237 -10.17 6.65 -7.62
N ASP A 238 -11.49 6.46 -7.60
CA ASP A 238 -12.44 7.49 -7.13
C ASP A 238 -12.12 7.98 -5.72
N CYS A 239 -11.84 7.04 -4.79
CA CYS A 239 -11.48 7.39 -3.41
C CYS A 239 -10.07 7.97 -3.27
N LEU A 240 -9.18 7.70 -4.22
CA LEU A 240 -7.86 8.29 -4.29
C LEU A 240 -7.94 9.71 -4.89
N ASP A 241 -8.56 9.84 -6.07
CA ASP A 241 -8.66 11.11 -6.81
C ASP A 241 -9.27 12.25 -5.96
N ILE A 242 -10.29 11.93 -5.16
CA ILE A 242 -10.99 12.94 -4.35
C ILE A 242 -10.22 13.36 -3.09
N CYS A 243 -9.16 12.67 -2.74
CA CYS A 243 -8.43 12.92 -1.50
C CYS A 243 -7.76 14.30 -1.52
N PRO A 244 -8.02 15.18 -0.55
CA PRO A 244 -7.43 16.53 -0.52
C PRO A 244 -5.89 16.51 -0.39
N TRP A 245 -5.32 15.42 0.12
CA TRP A 245 -3.88 15.27 0.27
C TRP A 245 -3.14 15.12 -1.07
N ASN A 246 -3.86 14.87 -2.15
CA ASN A 246 -3.29 14.85 -3.51
C ASN A 246 -3.07 16.26 -4.08
N LEU A 247 -3.67 17.30 -3.51
CA LEU A 247 -3.53 18.67 -4.00
C LEU A 247 -2.08 19.18 -3.93
N SER A 248 -1.29 18.68 -2.99
CA SER A 248 0.13 19.01 -2.89
C SER A 248 0.95 18.55 -4.12
N LEU A 249 0.50 17.50 -4.81
CA LEU A 249 1.14 16.97 -6.03
C LEU A 249 0.77 17.75 -7.29
N ILE A 250 -0.39 18.40 -7.31
CA ILE A 250 -0.88 19.16 -8.45
C ILE A 250 -0.23 20.55 -8.52
N HIS A 251 0.31 21.03 -7.40
CA HIS A 251 0.90 22.37 -7.27
C HIS A 251 2.44 22.39 -7.19
N ILE A 252 3.10 21.24 -7.39
CA ILE A 252 4.58 21.17 -7.46
C ILE A 252 5.06 21.25 -8.90
#